data_3b3c6bf88a5dad5aa8696fc589ccdba6
#
_entry.id   3b3c6bf88a5dad5aa8696fc589ccdba6
#
_cell.length_a   1.000
_cell.length_b   1.000
_cell.length_c   1.000
_cell.angle_alpha   90.00
_cell.angle_beta   90.00
_cell.angle_gamma   90.00
#
_symmetry.space_group_name_H-M   'P 1'
#
loop_
_entity.id
_entity.type
_entity.pdbx_description
1 polymer ?
#
loop_
_entity_poly.entity_id
_entity_poly.type
_entity_poly.pdbx_seq_one_letter_code
_entity_poly.pdbx_strand_id
1 'polypeptide(L)'
;RTELLKQWQERLQAFLGVGKGMVGTIGGGKAKPTGKIDIAVMQSLSRQGEVNPLVEDYGHVIVDECHHVGAVSFDAILKRTKAKYVLGLTATPIRRDGQQPIIFMQCGPMRYAAAKPTSAPHDLEVVSRSRLSRIDLPPEAGIQDVFRHIANDQSRTEAVAAEVKEAFEQGRKVLVLTERTQHLDAIRAALDGQVPSPFVLHGRLSKKQRAAVIAELE
;
A
#
# COMPACT_ATOMS: atom_id res chain seq x y z
N ARG A 1 -3.86 -0.78 6.81
CA ARG A 1 -3.65 0.56 7.46
C ARG A 1 -3.47 0.43 8.98
N THR A 2 -4.27 -0.36 9.69
CA THR A 2 -4.09 -0.60 11.13
C THR A 2 -2.82 -1.41 11.45
N GLU A 3 -2.43 -2.33 10.60
CA GLU A 3 -1.17 -3.08 10.73
C GLU A 3 0.05 -2.15 10.62
N LEU A 4 0.02 -1.18 9.71
CA LEU A 4 1.09 -0.18 9.60
C LEU A 4 1.22 0.67 10.87
N LEU A 5 0.09 1.05 11.52
CA LEU A 5 0.16 1.75 12.81
C LEU A 5 0.91 0.93 13.87
N LYS A 6 0.62 -0.36 13.94
CA LYS A 6 1.27 -1.27 14.88
C LYS A 6 2.76 -1.42 14.57
N GLN A 7 3.12 -1.63 13.30
CA GLN A 7 4.52 -1.70 12.88
C GLN A 7 5.30 -0.42 13.21
N TRP A 8 4.73 0.75 12.92
CA TRP A 8 5.35 2.02 13.27
C TRP A 8 5.54 2.15 14.78
N GLN A 9 4.52 1.79 15.57
CA GLN A 9 4.60 1.84 17.02
C GLN A 9 5.71 0.94 17.57
N GLU A 10 5.77 -0.31 17.12
CA GLU A 10 6.79 -1.26 17.55
C GLU A 10 8.20 -0.82 17.15
N ARG A 11 8.37 -0.34 15.92
CA ARG A 11 9.68 0.14 15.44
C ARG A 11 10.14 1.39 16.15
N LEU A 12 9.26 2.39 16.36
CA LEU A 12 9.63 3.59 17.10
C LEU A 12 9.98 3.27 18.55
N GLN A 13 9.26 2.38 19.23
CA GLN A 13 9.61 1.93 20.56
C GLN A 13 10.99 1.26 20.60
N ALA A 14 11.26 0.36 19.65
CA ALA A 14 12.53 -0.36 19.56
C ALA A 14 13.71 0.57 19.23
N PHE A 15 13.58 1.43 18.22
CA PHE A 15 14.69 2.27 17.76
C PHE A 15 14.99 3.43 18.69
N LEU A 16 13.97 3.99 19.35
CA LEU A 16 14.15 5.08 20.31
C LEU A 16 14.39 4.60 21.74
N GLY A 17 14.28 3.30 22.00
CA GLY A 17 14.43 2.75 23.36
C GLY A 17 13.36 3.24 24.35
N VAL A 18 12.15 3.59 23.86
CA VAL A 18 11.10 4.18 24.68
C VAL A 18 10.01 3.18 25.08
N GLY A 19 9.44 3.35 26.25
CA GLY A 19 8.37 2.49 26.76
C GLY A 19 7.04 2.66 26.00
N LYS A 20 6.13 1.68 26.15
CA LYS A 20 4.82 1.64 25.47
C LYS A 20 3.96 2.89 25.69
N GLY A 21 4.09 3.57 26.83
CA GLY A 21 3.33 4.80 27.14
C GLY A 21 3.84 6.07 26.45
N MET A 22 4.95 6.00 25.70
CA MET A 22 5.53 7.15 25.00
C MET A 22 5.01 7.30 23.57
N VAL A 23 4.50 6.22 22.97
CA VAL A 23 4.05 6.20 21.59
C VAL A 23 2.56 5.92 21.52
N GLY A 24 1.78 6.95 21.19
CA GLY A 24 0.34 6.86 21.02
C GLY A 24 -0.08 6.53 19.59
N THR A 25 -1.35 6.21 19.41
CA THR A 25 -1.92 5.86 18.10
C THR A 25 -3.30 6.47 17.90
N ILE A 26 -3.53 6.99 16.68
CA ILE A 26 -4.81 7.57 16.25
C ILE A 26 -5.21 6.90 14.93
N GLY A 27 -6.17 6.00 14.98
CA GLY A 27 -6.63 5.25 13.81
C GLY A 27 -7.34 3.95 14.15
N GLY A 28 -7.99 3.35 13.16
CA GLY A 28 -8.72 2.10 13.35
C GLY A 28 -9.89 2.18 14.34
N GLY A 29 -10.54 3.34 14.46
CA GLY A 29 -11.63 3.59 15.40
C GLY A 29 -11.19 3.87 16.83
N LYS A 30 -9.88 4.03 17.07
CA LYS A 30 -9.32 4.35 18.39
C LYS A 30 -8.45 5.60 18.30
N ALA A 31 -8.53 6.45 19.32
CA ALA A 31 -7.67 7.60 19.50
C ALA A 31 -7.09 7.56 20.91
N LYS A 32 -5.79 7.30 21.00
CA LYS A 32 -5.04 7.27 22.27
C LYS A 32 -3.74 8.06 22.09
N PRO A 33 -3.83 9.38 21.88
CA PRO A 33 -2.64 10.22 21.80
C PRO A 33 -1.96 10.32 23.17
N THR A 34 -0.65 10.44 23.15
CA THR A 34 0.17 10.70 24.34
C THR A 34 0.62 12.15 24.43
N GLY A 35 0.54 12.90 23.32
CA GLY A 35 1.09 14.24 23.19
C GLY A 35 2.62 14.29 23.11
N LYS A 36 3.27 13.14 23.01
CA LYS A 36 4.74 13.00 22.90
C LYS A 36 5.15 12.53 21.50
N ILE A 37 4.92 11.26 21.24
CA ILE A 37 5.12 10.66 19.91
C ILE A 37 3.80 9.99 19.55
N ASP A 38 3.12 10.50 18.53
CA ASP A 38 1.82 9.95 18.16
C ASP A 38 1.80 9.60 16.67
N ILE A 39 1.33 8.41 16.36
CA ILE A 39 1.20 7.90 15.01
C ILE A 39 -0.27 7.98 14.61
N ALA A 40 -0.55 8.67 13.54
CA ALA A 40 -1.91 8.88 13.07
C ALA A 40 -2.14 8.36 11.64
N VAL A 41 -3.29 7.74 11.41
CA VAL A 41 -3.78 7.54 10.05
C VAL A 41 -4.45 8.83 9.60
N MET A 42 -4.04 9.33 8.44
CA MET A 42 -4.54 10.58 7.87
C MET A 42 -6.08 10.71 7.92
N GLN A 43 -6.81 9.65 7.53
CA GLN A 43 -8.28 9.65 7.54
C GLN A 43 -8.89 9.78 8.95
N SER A 44 -8.09 9.60 10.00
CA SER A 44 -8.52 9.82 11.39
C SER A 44 -8.24 11.23 11.88
N LEU A 45 -7.43 11.99 11.14
CA LEU A 45 -7.14 13.40 11.42
C LEU A 45 -8.01 14.37 10.64
N SER A 46 -8.69 13.90 9.57
CA SER A 46 -9.63 14.73 8.80
C SER A 46 -10.93 13.95 8.56
N ARG A 47 -12.04 14.55 8.94
CA ARG A 47 -13.38 13.98 8.77
C ARG A 47 -14.34 15.06 8.28
N GLN A 48 -15.07 14.79 7.20
CA GLN A 48 -16.06 15.72 6.63
C GLN A 48 -15.52 17.13 6.35
N GLY A 49 -14.24 17.23 5.98
CA GLY A 49 -13.58 18.52 5.72
C GLY A 49 -13.01 19.22 6.97
N GLU A 50 -13.31 18.73 8.15
CA GLU A 50 -12.74 19.25 9.39
C GLU A 50 -11.46 18.50 9.78
N VAL A 51 -10.44 19.26 10.15
CA VAL A 51 -9.15 18.72 10.63
C VAL A 51 -9.14 18.73 12.15
N ASN A 52 -8.72 17.61 12.74
CA ASN A 52 -8.57 17.48 14.17
C ASN A 52 -7.56 18.52 14.69
N PRO A 53 -7.93 19.36 15.67
CA PRO A 53 -7.06 20.40 16.21
C PRO A 53 -5.77 19.87 16.82
N LEU A 54 -5.73 18.63 17.24
CA LEU A 54 -4.54 17.97 17.80
C LEU A 54 -3.28 18.16 16.93
N VAL A 55 -3.44 18.31 15.60
CA VAL A 55 -2.30 18.51 14.67
C VAL A 55 -1.53 19.80 14.93
N GLU A 56 -2.12 20.74 15.64
CA GLU A 56 -1.50 22.03 15.98
C GLU A 56 -0.51 21.93 17.14
N ASP A 57 -0.57 20.86 17.94
CA ASP A 57 0.18 20.73 19.19
C ASP A 57 1.59 20.14 19.00
N TYR A 58 1.91 19.66 17.77
CA TYR A 58 3.19 19.02 17.49
C TYR A 58 4.20 19.98 16.88
N GLY A 59 5.40 20.00 17.43
CA GLY A 59 6.53 20.81 16.91
C GLY A 59 7.25 20.16 15.73
N HIS A 60 7.05 18.85 15.50
CA HIS A 60 7.62 18.08 14.39
C HIS A 60 6.57 17.13 13.81
N VAL A 61 6.40 17.17 12.51
CA VAL A 61 5.51 16.27 11.77
C VAL A 61 6.31 15.49 10.74
N ILE A 62 6.14 14.17 10.74
CA ILE A 62 6.73 13.25 9.76
C ILE A 62 5.60 12.68 8.91
N VAL A 63 5.73 12.80 7.61
CA VAL A 63 4.73 12.38 6.62
C VAL A 63 5.30 11.21 5.84
N ASP A 64 4.81 10.02 6.12
CA ASP A 64 5.15 8.83 5.33
C ASP A 64 4.32 8.79 4.04
N GLU A 65 4.93 8.32 2.96
CA GLU A 65 4.34 8.31 1.61
C GLU A 65 3.85 9.71 1.17
N CYS A 66 4.68 10.73 1.38
CA CYS A 66 4.30 12.13 1.15
C CYS A 66 3.92 12.44 -0.32
N HIS A 67 4.15 11.53 -1.26
CA HIS A 67 3.66 11.66 -2.63
C HIS A 67 2.11 11.68 -2.71
N HIS A 68 1.41 11.28 -1.65
CA HIS A 68 -0.04 11.40 -1.53
C HIS A 68 -0.52 12.78 -1.06
N VAL A 69 0.35 13.73 -0.75
CA VAL A 69 0.01 15.08 -0.22
C VAL A 69 -0.93 15.87 -1.14
N GLY A 70 -0.97 15.58 -2.43
CA GLY A 70 -1.91 16.21 -3.35
C GLY A 70 -3.40 15.92 -3.11
N ALA A 71 -3.76 15.02 -2.19
CA ALA A 71 -5.14 14.83 -1.79
C ALA A 71 -5.62 15.97 -0.89
N VAL A 72 -6.81 16.51 -1.16
CA VAL A 72 -7.39 17.67 -0.48
C VAL A 72 -7.36 17.57 1.05
N SER A 73 -7.69 16.40 1.59
CA SER A 73 -7.67 16.15 3.03
C SER A 73 -6.26 16.19 3.63
N PHE A 74 -5.26 15.78 2.86
CA PHE A 74 -3.87 15.78 3.30
C PHE A 74 -3.29 17.19 3.33
N ASP A 75 -3.54 17.97 2.28
CA ASP A 75 -3.17 19.37 2.19
C ASP A 75 -3.81 20.19 3.33
N ALA A 76 -5.09 19.95 3.63
CA ALA A 76 -5.79 20.60 4.74
C ALA A 76 -5.15 20.31 6.11
N ILE A 77 -4.71 19.06 6.35
CA ILE A 77 -4.02 18.68 7.59
C ILE A 77 -2.69 19.45 7.72
N LEU A 78 -1.87 19.45 6.68
CA LEU A 78 -0.56 20.10 6.72
C LEU A 78 -0.68 21.62 6.82
N LYS A 79 -1.65 22.25 6.16
CA LYS A 79 -1.93 23.68 6.30
C LYS A 79 -2.36 24.09 7.72
N ARG A 80 -3.02 23.19 8.44
CA ARG A 80 -3.42 23.46 9.84
C ARG A 80 -2.31 23.21 10.85
N THR A 81 -1.33 22.40 10.49
CA THR A 81 -0.19 22.09 11.35
C THR A 81 0.63 23.36 11.65
N LYS A 82 1.01 23.53 12.93
CA LYS A 82 1.90 24.61 13.41
C LYS A 82 3.33 24.14 13.68
N ALA A 83 3.68 22.93 13.18
CA ALA A 83 4.97 22.34 13.39
C ALA A 83 6.10 23.19 12.78
N LYS A 84 7.15 23.40 13.57
CA LYS A 84 8.38 24.05 13.10
C LYS A 84 9.13 23.19 12.08
N TYR A 85 9.03 21.86 12.22
CA TYR A 85 9.73 20.91 11.37
C TYR A 85 8.72 19.99 10.69
N VAL A 86 8.83 19.89 9.38
CA VAL A 86 8.04 18.96 8.56
C VAL A 86 9.00 18.12 7.74
N LEU A 87 8.90 16.79 7.84
CA LEU A 87 9.71 15.84 7.08
C LEU A 87 8.81 14.95 6.25
N GLY A 88 8.97 14.99 4.94
CA GLY A 88 8.32 14.06 4.00
C GLY A 88 9.23 12.88 3.69
N LEU A 89 8.69 11.68 3.72
CA LEU A 89 9.33 10.44 3.32
C LEU A 89 8.58 9.84 2.13
N THR A 90 9.29 9.45 1.09
CA THR A 90 8.70 8.75 -0.07
C THR A 90 9.76 8.01 -0.87
N ALA A 91 9.40 6.87 -1.43
CA ALA A 91 10.21 6.17 -2.43
C ALA A 91 10.02 6.75 -3.85
N THR A 92 8.94 7.49 -4.09
CA THR A 92 8.55 8.00 -5.42
C THR A 92 8.25 9.50 -5.36
N PRO A 93 9.28 10.37 -5.28
CA PRO A 93 9.08 11.81 -5.15
C PRO A 93 8.49 12.45 -6.42
N ILE A 94 8.68 11.82 -7.57
CA ILE A 94 8.19 12.31 -8.86
C ILE A 94 6.82 11.68 -9.12
N ARG A 95 5.80 12.54 -9.29
CA ARG A 95 4.43 12.12 -9.58
C ARG A 95 4.19 12.10 -11.09
N ARG A 96 3.45 11.10 -11.56
CA ARG A 96 3.07 10.98 -12.99
C ARG A 96 2.11 12.08 -13.46
N ASP A 97 1.35 12.68 -12.53
CA ASP A 97 0.42 13.78 -12.78
C ASP A 97 1.07 15.19 -12.73
N GLY A 98 2.38 15.26 -12.53
CA GLY A 98 3.12 16.52 -12.47
C GLY A 98 2.88 17.36 -11.20
N GLN A 99 2.11 16.87 -10.23
CA GLN A 99 1.77 17.62 -9.01
C GLN A 99 2.81 17.51 -7.90
N GLN A 100 4.03 17.07 -8.19
CA GLN A 100 5.13 17.06 -7.21
C GLN A 100 5.45 18.42 -6.57
N PRO A 101 5.21 19.62 -7.20
CA PRO A 101 5.47 20.88 -6.53
C PRO A 101 4.71 21.04 -5.20
N ILE A 102 3.51 20.45 -5.07
CA ILE A 102 2.72 20.48 -3.84
C ILE A 102 3.48 19.79 -2.69
N ILE A 103 4.18 18.68 -2.98
CA ILE A 103 4.99 17.97 -1.99
C ILE A 103 6.10 18.90 -1.48
N PHE A 104 6.79 19.59 -2.38
CA PHE A 104 7.87 20.50 -2.02
C PHE A 104 7.39 21.75 -1.29
N MET A 105 6.21 22.24 -1.60
CA MET A 105 5.59 23.35 -0.86
C MET A 105 5.24 22.97 0.58
N GLN A 106 4.81 21.74 0.82
CA GLN A 106 4.35 21.29 2.13
C GLN A 106 5.47 20.64 2.98
N CYS A 107 6.35 19.89 2.36
CA CYS A 107 7.39 19.10 3.06
C CYS A 107 8.81 19.66 2.85
N GLY A 108 8.94 20.70 2.03
CA GLY A 108 10.24 21.26 1.66
C GLY A 108 10.95 20.48 0.54
N PRO A 109 12.13 20.97 0.11
CA PRO A 109 12.89 20.34 -0.97
C PRO A 109 13.48 19.00 -0.55
N MET A 110 13.82 18.17 -1.52
CA MET A 110 14.50 16.90 -1.28
C MET A 110 15.87 17.15 -0.63
N ARG A 111 16.03 16.66 0.60
CA ARG A 111 17.25 16.83 1.40
C ARG A 111 18.20 15.64 1.27
N TYR A 112 17.65 14.46 1.06
CA TYR A 112 18.40 13.22 0.99
C TYR A 112 17.71 12.24 0.05
N ALA A 113 18.51 11.54 -0.75
CA ALA A 113 18.06 10.39 -1.53
C ALA A 113 18.96 9.21 -1.17
N ALA A 114 18.37 8.13 -0.68
CA ALA A 114 19.10 6.91 -0.39
C ALA A 114 19.69 6.34 -1.69
N ALA A 115 20.97 6.00 -1.66
CA ALA A 115 21.58 5.27 -2.76
C ALA A 115 20.87 3.91 -2.93
N LYS A 116 20.66 3.51 -4.18
CA LYS A 116 20.21 2.13 -4.43
C LYS A 116 21.27 1.18 -3.90
N PRO A 117 20.90 0.13 -3.15
CA PRO A 117 21.86 -0.89 -2.73
C PRO A 117 22.57 -1.44 -3.96
N THR A 118 23.90 -1.33 -3.98
CA THR A 118 24.73 -1.85 -5.08
C THR A 118 24.78 -3.39 -5.09
N SER A 119 24.34 -4.01 -4.00
CA SER A 119 24.29 -5.44 -3.79
C SER A 119 22.83 -5.92 -3.63
N ALA A 120 21.99 -5.65 -4.61
CA ALA A 120 20.76 -6.46 -4.72
C ALA A 120 21.21 -7.91 -5.01
N PRO A 121 20.92 -8.88 -4.12
CA PRO A 121 21.45 -10.24 -4.27
C PRO A 121 20.88 -10.99 -5.49
N HIS A 122 19.99 -10.37 -6.24
CA HIS A 122 19.36 -10.95 -7.43
C HIS A 122 19.12 -9.88 -8.48
N ASP A 123 19.44 -10.19 -9.72
CA ASP A 123 19.04 -9.40 -10.87
C ASP A 123 17.51 -9.45 -11.00
N LEU A 124 16.88 -8.28 -10.98
CA LEU A 124 15.45 -8.15 -11.24
C LEU A 124 15.22 -8.17 -12.74
N GLU A 125 14.73 -9.29 -13.26
CA GLU A 125 14.28 -9.38 -14.65
C GLU A 125 12.77 -9.07 -14.72
N VAL A 126 12.41 -8.09 -15.54
CA VAL A 126 11.02 -7.74 -15.83
C VAL A 126 10.64 -8.31 -17.19
N VAL A 127 9.85 -9.38 -17.20
CA VAL A 127 9.36 -10.02 -18.41
C VAL A 127 7.94 -9.56 -18.70
N SER A 128 7.76 -8.83 -19.80
CA SER A 128 6.43 -8.39 -20.26
C SER A 128 5.77 -9.47 -21.12
N ARG A 129 4.52 -9.82 -20.81
CA ARG A 129 3.69 -10.75 -21.57
C ARG A 129 2.50 -10.00 -22.15
N SER A 130 2.52 -9.76 -23.46
CA SER A 130 1.40 -9.17 -24.18
C SER A 130 0.42 -10.26 -24.62
N ARG A 131 -0.85 -10.09 -24.28
CA ARG A 131 -1.93 -10.97 -24.72
C ARG A 131 -3.08 -10.13 -25.25
N LEU A 132 -3.56 -10.51 -26.43
CA LEU A 132 -4.72 -9.89 -27.04
C LEU A 132 -5.99 -10.54 -26.48
N SER A 133 -6.82 -9.75 -25.81
CA SER A 133 -8.19 -10.13 -25.46
C SER A 133 -9.13 -9.50 -26.50
N ARG A 134 -10.09 -10.25 -27.00
CA ARG A 134 -11.17 -9.67 -27.80
C ARG A 134 -12.05 -8.87 -26.86
N ILE A 135 -12.04 -7.56 -27.00
CA ILE A 135 -12.87 -6.67 -26.19
C ILE A 135 -14.12 -6.35 -27.01
N ASP A 136 -15.24 -6.97 -26.65
CA ASP A 136 -16.57 -6.69 -27.19
C ASP A 136 -17.32 -5.82 -26.17
N LEU A 137 -16.96 -4.55 -26.14
CA LEU A 137 -17.56 -3.55 -25.27
C LEU A 137 -18.00 -2.36 -26.12
N PRO A 138 -19.12 -1.71 -25.76
CA PRO A 138 -19.58 -0.51 -26.44
C PRO A 138 -18.53 0.62 -26.35
N PRO A 139 -18.47 1.52 -27.35
CA PRO A 139 -17.47 2.60 -27.40
C PRO A 139 -17.47 3.52 -26.16
N GLU A 140 -18.62 3.65 -25.50
CA GLU A 140 -18.82 4.44 -24.28
C GLU A 140 -18.45 3.70 -22.98
N ALA A 141 -17.99 2.44 -23.07
CA ALA A 141 -17.60 1.68 -21.89
C ALA A 141 -16.47 2.35 -21.12
N GLY A 142 -16.64 2.46 -19.84
CA GLY A 142 -15.62 3.03 -18.94
C GLY A 142 -14.45 2.06 -18.71
N ILE A 143 -13.33 2.61 -18.24
CA ILE A 143 -12.12 1.83 -17.94
C ILE A 143 -12.38 0.68 -16.96
N GLN A 144 -13.35 0.82 -16.06
CA GLN A 144 -13.75 -0.22 -15.12
C GLN A 144 -14.42 -1.43 -15.82
N ASP A 145 -15.13 -1.18 -16.91
CA ASP A 145 -15.77 -2.24 -17.71
C ASP A 145 -14.71 -2.99 -18.51
N VAL A 146 -13.74 -2.28 -19.06
CA VAL A 146 -12.56 -2.89 -19.72
C VAL A 146 -11.81 -3.81 -18.73
N PHE A 147 -11.50 -3.32 -17.52
CA PHE A 147 -10.82 -4.14 -16.50
C PHE A 147 -11.66 -5.33 -16.04
N ARG A 148 -12.99 -5.17 -15.95
CA ARG A 148 -13.88 -6.29 -15.64
C ARG A 148 -13.87 -7.32 -16.75
N HIS A 149 -13.94 -6.89 -17.98
CA HIS A 149 -13.88 -7.77 -19.16
C HIS A 149 -12.58 -8.57 -19.19
N ILE A 150 -11.43 -7.89 -19.05
CA ILE A 150 -10.11 -8.54 -19.01
C ILE A 150 -9.97 -9.53 -17.84
N ALA A 151 -10.53 -9.20 -16.68
CA ALA A 151 -10.49 -10.09 -15.51
C ALA A 151 -11.36 -11.33 -15.65
N ASN A 152 -12.36 -11.30 -16.52
CA ASN A 152 -13.25 -12.42 -16.83
C ASN A 152 -12.82 -13.21 -18.09
N ASP A 153 -11.75 -12.79 -18.74
CA ASP A 153 -11.21 -13.51 -19.90
C ASP A 153 -10.57 -14.83 -19.45
N GLN A 154 -11.26 -15.92 -19.78
CA GLN A 154 -10.86 -17.27 -19.37
C GLN A 154 -9.52 -17.66 -19.99
N SER A 155 -9.31 -17.35 -21.28
CA SER A 155 -8.06 -17.72 -21.97
C SER A 155 -6.85 -17.01 -21.34
N ARG A 156 -7.04 -15.77 -20.89
CA ARG A 156 -6.05 -15.00 -20.18
C ARG A 156 -5.77 -15.60 -18.80
N THR A 157 -6.81 -16.01 -18.07
CA THR A 157 -6.70 -16.63 -16.75
C THR A 157 -5.96 -17.97 -16.83
N GLU A 158 -6.30 -18.81 -17.82
CA GLU A 158 -5.62 -20.10 -18.07
C GLU A 158 -4.14 -19.90 -18.39
N ALA A 159 -3.82 -18.90 -19.19
CA ALA A 159 -2.44 -18.58 -19.51
C ALA A 159 -1.64 -18.09 -18.31
N VAL A 160 -2.23 -17.28 -17.41
CA VAL A 160 -1.60 -16.89 -16.14
C VAL A 160 -1.38 -18.12 -15.25
N ALA A 161 -2.37 -19.01 -15.17
CA ALA A 161 -2.25 -20.26 -14.40
C ALA A 161 -1.14 -21.16 -14.94
N ALA A 162 -1.00 -21.28 -16.27
CA ALA A 162 0.07 -22.06 -16.89
C ALA A 162 1.47 -21.49 -16.56
N GLU A 163 1.66 -20.17 -16.61
CA GLU A 163 2.92 -19.54 -16.23
C GLU A 163 3.24 -19.71 -14.73
N VAL A 164 2.22 -19.66 -13.87
CA VAL A 164 2.37 -19.93 -12.43
C VAL A 164 2.81 -21.36 -12.18
N LYS A 165 2.16 -22.32 -12.85
CA LYS A 165 2.51 -23.74 -12.77
C LYS A 165 3.94 -23.99 -13.21
N GLU A 166 4.32 -23.49 -14.38
CA GLU A 166 5.68 -23.63 -14.91
C GLU A 166 6.74 -23.07 -13.95
N ALA A 167 6.51 -21.87 -13.42
CA ALA A 167 7.42 -21.26 -12.46
C ALA A 167 7.52 -22.09 -11.15
N PHE A 168 6.40 -22.63 -10.69
CA PHE A 168 6.37 -23.52 -9.52
C PHE A 168 7.13 -24.83 -9.77
N GLU A 169 6.94 -25.48 -10.91
CA GLU A 169 7.65 -26.70 -11.30
C GLU A 169 9.16 -26.48 -11.42
N GLN A 170 9.58 -25.24 -11.74
CA GLN A 170 10.99 -24.81 -11.71
C GLN A 170 11.53 -24.54 -10.29
N GLY A 171 10.75 -24.81 -9.24
CA GLY A 171 11.13 -24.61 -7.84
C GLY A 171 11.10 -23.14 -7.40
N ARG A 172 10.45 -22.24 -8.16
CA ARG A 172 10.33 -20.83 -7.79
C ARG A 172 9.22 -20.62 -6.76
N LYS A 173 9.42 -19.69 -5.84
CA LYS A 173 8.35 -19.16 -5.00
C LYS A 173 7.55 -18.14 -5.83
N VAL A 174 6.28 -18.40 -6.07
CA VAL A 174 5.43 -17.59 -6.94
C VAL A 174 4.48 -16.75 -6.13
N LEU A 175 4.45 -15.43 -6.39
CA LEU A 175 3.46 -14.50 -5.86
C LEU A 175 2.61 -13.94 -7.00
N VAL A 176 1.31 -14.19 -6.97
CA VAL A 176 0.35 -13.66 -7.95
C VAL A 176 -0.41 -12.48 -7.35
N LEU A 177 -0.36 -11.34 -8.00
CA LEU A 177 -1.07 -10.13 -7.58
C LEU A 177 -2.18 -9.78 -8.57
N THR A 178 -3.38 -9.55 -8.05
CA THR A 178 -4.53 -9.06 -8.84
C THR A 178 -5.35 -8.07 -8.02
N GLU A 179 -5.93 -7.08 -8.68
CA GLU A 179 -6.77 -6.06 -8.01
C GLU A 179 -8.21 -6.53 -7.81
N ARG A 180 -8.66 -7.59 -8.50
CA ARG A 180 -10.04 -8.04 -8.51
C ARG A 180 -10.20 -9.39 -7.86
N THR A 181 -11.10 -9.45 -6.87
CA THR A 181 -11.39 -10.71 -6.16
C THR A 181 -11.97 -11.79 -7.07
N GLN A 182 -12.78 -11.43 -8.07
CA GLN A 182 -13.28 -12.39 -9.07
C GLN A 182 -12.15 -13.03 -9.88
N HIS A 183 -11.17 -12.23 -10.31
CA HIS A 183 -9.99 -12.74 -11.03
C HIS A 183 -9.11 -13.62 -10.12
N LEU A 184 -9.00 -13.27 -8.83
CA LEU A 184 -8.30 -14.10 -7.86
C LEU A 184 -8.97 -15.48 -7.71
N ASP A 185 -10.30 -15.51 -7.61
CA ASP A 185 -11.07 -16.75 -7.52
C ASP A 185 -10.93 -17.57 -8.81
N ALA A 186 -10.94 -16.93 -9.99
CA ALA A 186 -10.74 -17.58 -11.28
C ALA A 186 -9.35 -18.20 -11.43
N ILE A 187 -8.29 -17.46 -11.05
CA ILE A 187 -6.91 -17.98 -11.07
C ILE A 187 -6.76 -19.17 -10.11
N ARG A 188 -7.35 -19.06 -8.92
CA ARG A 188 -7.32 -20.16 -7.95
C ARG A 188 -8.00 -21.41 -8.50
N ALA A 189 -9.16 -21.26 -9.13
CA ALA A 189 -9.87 -22.38 -9.75
C ALA A 189 -9.06 -23.00 -10.90
N ALA A 190 -8.40 -22.16 -11.72
CA ALA A 190 -7.55 -22.63 -12.80
C ALA A 190 -6.28 -23.37 -12.33
N LEU A 191 -5.82 -23.08 -11.11
CA LEU A 191 -4.66 -23.75 -10.49
C LEU A 191 -5.05 -25.00 -9.70
N ASP A 192 -6.34 -25.25 -9.49
CA ASP A 192 -6.80 -26.38 -8.69
C ASP A 192 -6.35 -27.71 -9.33
N GLY A 193 -5.79 -28.58 -8.50
CA GLY A 193 -5.20 -29.87 -8.93
C GLY A 193 -3.91 -29.76 -9.76
N GLN A 194 -3.43 -28.54 -10.12
CA GLN A 194 -2.21 -28.34 -10.90
C GLN A 194 -0.99 -28.01 -10.02
N VAL A 195 -1.22 -27.35 -8.91
CA VAL A 195 -0.20 -27.02 -7.89
C VAL A 195 -0.77 -27.26 -6.50
N PRO A 196 0.06 -27.36 -5.44
CA PRO A 196 -0.43 -27.36 -4.08
C PRO A 196 -1.34 -26.15 -3.82
N SER A 197 -2.35 -26.31 -2.95
CA SER A 197 -3.34 -25.28 -2.68
C SER A 197 -2.66 -23.93 -2.35
N PRO A 198 -2.85 -22.88 -3.15
CA PRO A 198 -2.17 -21.61 -2.94
C PRO A 198 -2.74 -20.87 -1.72
N PHE A 199 -1.90 -20.20 -0.97
CA PHE A 199 -2.34 -19.24 0.05
C PHE A 199 -3.03 -18.05 -0.59
N VAL A 200 -4.19 -17.69 -0.08
CA VAL A 200 -4.99 -16.61 -0.65
C VAL A 200 -5.20 -15.50 0.38
N LEU A 201 -4.76 -14.29 0.04
CA LEU A 201 -4.92 -13.08 0.86
C LEU A 201 -5.75 -12.03 0.11
N HIS A 202 -6.85 -11.60 0.70
CA HIS A 202 -7.69 -10.53 0.15
C HIS A 202 -8.39 -9.72 1.24
N GLY A 203 -8.98 -8.57 0.85
CA GLY A 203 -9.59 -7.62 1.79
C GLY A 203 -10.82 -8.12 2.56
N ARG A 204 -11.48 -9.20 2.09
CA ARG A 204 -12.67 -9.78 2.74
C ARG A 204 -12.34 -10.76 3.86
N LEU A 205 -11.08 -11.18 4.01
CA LEU A 205 -10.68 -12.04 5.11
C LEU A 205 -10.83 -11.32 6.45
N SER A 206 -11.40 -12.04 7.43
CA SER A 206 -11.38 -11.57 8.81
C SER A 206 -9.95 -11.49 9.34
N LYS A 207 -9.74 -10.72 10.42
CA LYS A 207 -8.41 -10.61 11.05
C LYS A 207 -7.85 -11.96 11.46
N LYS A 208 -8.69 -12.86 11.98
CA LYS A 208 -8.30 -14.21 12.42
C LYS A 208 -7.86 -15.08 11.22
N GLN A 209 -8.64 -15.06 10.14
CA GLN A 209 -8.30 -15.81 8.92
C GLN A 209 -6.99 -15.30 8.29
N ARG A 210 -6.81 -13.97 8.20
CA ARG A 210 -5.59 -13.39 7.69
C ARG A 210 -4.36 -13.75 8.52
N ALA A 211 -4.49 -13.70 9.86
CA ALA A 211 -3.39 -14.08 10.75
C ALA A 211 -3.02 -15.55 10.61
N ALA A 212 -4.01 -16.45 10.43
CA ALA A 212 -3.75 -17.86 10.19
C ALA A 212 -2.95 -18.09 8.90
N VAL A 213 -3.38 -17.47 7.78
CA VAL A 213 -2.66 -17.58 6.50
C VAL A 213 -1.23 -17.03 6.59
N ILE A 214 -1.02 -15.92 7.30
CA ILE A 214 0.32 -15.36 7.47
C ILE A 214 1.20 -16.29 8.30
N ALA A 215 0.67 -16.87 9.38
CA ALA A 215 1.42 -17.82 10.22
C ALA A 215 1.81 -19.12 9.50
N GLU A 216 1.07 -19.50 8.46
CA GLU A 216 1.43 -20.65 7.61
C GLU A 216 2.47 -20.29 6.54
N LEU A 217 2.66 -19.01 6.24
CA LEU A 217 3.66 -18.51 5.27
C LEU A 217 5.04 -18.28 5.91
N GLU A 218 5.12 -18.10 7.23
CA GLU A 218 6.34 -17.93 8.03
C GLU A 218 6.97 -19.29 8.36
#